data_1696f532de6335daf9a18ca1cadf51e0
#
_entry.id   1696f532de6335daf9a18ca1cadf51e0
#
_cell.length_a   1.000
_cell.length_b   1.000
_cell.length_c   1.000
_cell.angle_alpha   90.00
_cell.angle_beta   90.00
_cell.angle_gamma   90.00
#
_symmetry.space_group_name_H-M   'P 1'
#
loop_
_entity.id
_entity.type
_entity.pdbx_description
1 polymer ?
#
loop_
_entity_poly.entity_id
_entity_poly.type
_entity_poly.pdbx_seq_one_letter_code
_entity_poly.pdbx_strand_id
1 'polypeptide(L)'
;MTIERLALHGGFPAITINQTEASRWPIVGQQEMDTVADVTSSGGWSDNETAIRLEEQWAAYLGVRYALAHNNGTSALHACAFALGLGPGDEVICPATTFWATAMPVLSVGAIPVFGDVDPVFLNLDPEDAERRITSRTKAIVVCHRGGMPCDMDAFVDLASRHRLKLIEDASHAHGATYRGRKIGSFGDVAGFSMQTSKLMPAGEGGLFVTNEREYLDRAVLLGHYERIKGVEDEEDRRLQHTGFGFKYRISPLNAALGEASLDQLDDRNEARNAGIRYLREQLAEVPGVVSPEIPDHIGAVHYLPGFMLYEPSQLGGLPVDRFVEALKAEGAQVEGGTSMRHRGGLHVQPVFTERKHWAFEHPANAESVRNVEYGEGQLPVTDDPPKDRIDLPLLPRPTQELLDQYIEAFRKVAVNAASLA
;
A
#
# COMPACT_ATOMS: atom_id res chain seq x y z
N MET A 1 -37.06 23.45 -10.83
CA MET A 1 -36.31 23.44 -9.58
C MET A 1 -35.42 24.68 -9.56
N THR A 2 -35.44 25.45 -8.48
CA THR A 2 -34.53 26.60 -8.34
C THR A 2 -33.14 26.03 -8.18
N ILE A 3 -32.21 26.35 -9.07
CA ILE A 3 -30.82 25.92 -8.98
C ILE A 3 -30.21 26.65 -7.76
N GLU A 4 -29.73 25.89 -6.78
CA GLU A 4 -29.08 26.46 -5.61
C GLU A 4 -27.73 27.08 -6.01
N ARG A 5 -27.46 28.29 -5.47
CA ARG A 5 -26.22 29.01 -5.73
C ARG A 5 -25.03 28.30 -5.10
N LEU A 6 -23.92 28.16 -5.84
CA LEU A 6 -22.68 27.58 -5.32
C LEU A 6 -22.12 28.36 -4.14
N ALA A 7 -21.55 27.66 -3.17
CA ALA A 7 -20.82 28.27 -2.06
C ALA A 7 -19.66 29.15 -2.55
N LEU A 8 -18.97 28.73 -3.63
CA LEU A 8 -17.92 29.50 -4.30
C LEU A 8 -18.43 30.89 -4.77
N HIS A 9 -19.74 31.02 -5.07
CA HIS A 9 -20.37 32.26 -5.50
C HIS A 9 -21.20 32.92 -4.38
N GLY A 10 -21.00 32.53 -3.11
CA GLY A 10 -21.68 33.11 -1.93
C GLY A 10 -23.01 32.45 -1.58
N GLY A 11 -23.27 31.22 -2.05
CA GLY A 11 -24.32 30.32 -1.53
C GLY A 11 -23.91 29.67 -0.22
N PHE A 12 -24.78 28.81 0.33
CA PHE A 12 -24.45 27.98 1.48
C PHE A 12 -23.76 26.69 1.03
N PRO A 13 -22.77 26.17 1.78
CA PRO A 13 -22.16 24.89 1.45
C PRO A 13 -23.14 23.73 1.62
N ALA A 14 -23.04 22.72 0.78
CA ALA A 14 -23.86 21.51 0.86
C ALA A 14 -23.45 20.63 2.04
N ILE A 15 -22.16 20.60 2.38
CA ILE A 15 -21.65 19.83 3.52
C ILE A 15 -21.53 20.75 4.74
N THR A 16 -22.35 20.49 5.74
CA THR A 16 -22.44 21.28 6.97
C THR A 16 -22.05 20.48 8.21
N ILE A 17 -21.98 19.15 8.10
CA ILE A 17 -21.60 18.24 9.19
C ILE A 17 -20.09 18.36 9.45
N ASN A 18 -19.73 18.40 10.75
CA ASN A 18 -18.33 18.33 11.15
C ASN A 18 -17.76 16.92 10.86
N GLN A 19 -16.75 16.86 10.03
CA GLN A 19 -16.18 15.62 9.52
C GLN A 19 -15.07 15.03 10.42
N THR A 20 -14.67 15.70 11.49
CA THR A 20 -13.52 15.34 12.33
C THR A 20 -13.61 13.90 12.87
N GLU A 21 -14.78 13.50 13.38
CA GLU A 21 -14.94 12.15 13.92
C GLU A 21 -15.03 11.09 12.81
N ALA A 22 -15.65 11.42 11.68
CA ALA A 22 -15.77 10.52 10.53
C ALA A 22 -14.40 10.23 9.88
N SER A 23 -13.49 11.20 9.90
CA SER A 23 -12.14 11.10 9.31
C SER A 23 -11.05 10.70 10.32
N ARG A 24 -11.38 10.56 11.61
CA ARG A 24 -10.40 10.24 12.66
C ARG A 24 -9.76 8.86 12.42
N TRP A 25 -8.43 8.86 12.37
CA TRP A 25 -7.61 7.65 12.31
C TRP A 25 -6.30 7.83 13.09
N PRO A 26 -5.77 6.82 13.82
CA PRO A 26 -6.40 5.52 14.07
C PRO A 26 -7.62 5.62 15.00
N ILE A 27 -8.47 4.59 14.94
CA ILE A 27 -9.57 4.44 15.88
C ILE A 27 -9.02 3.78 17.15
N VAL A 28 -9.06 4.52 18.26
CA VAL A 28 -8.63 4.01 19.58
C VAL A 28 -9.85 3.84 20.48
N GLY A 29 -10.05 2.61 20.92
CA GLY A 29 -11.11 2.23 21.86
C GLY A 29 -10.55 1.65 23.16
N GLN A 30 -11.43 1.05 23.96
CA GLN A 30 -11.03 0.43 25.24
C GLN A 30 -10.10 -0.75 25.04
N GLN A 31 -10.28 -1.53 23.98
CA GLN A 31 -9.45 -2.71 23.68
C GLN A 31 -7.97 -2.34 23.48
N GLU A 32 -7.67 -1.31 22.68
CA GLU A 32 -6.31 -0.84 22.47
C GLU A 32 -5.67 -0.35 23.78
N MET A 33 -6.44 0.34 24.61
CA MET A 33 -5.96 0.84 25.91
C MET A 33 -5.68 -0.31 26.88
N ASP A 34 -6.59 -1.27 27.01
CA ASP A 34 -6.46 -2.40 27.92
C ASP A 34 -5.28 -3.29 27.54
N THR A 35 -5.13 -3.63 26.25
CA THR A 35 -4.05 -4.49 25.75
C THR A 35 -2.66 -3.89 26.01
N VAL A 36 -2.51 -2.56 25.82
CA VAL A 36 -1.25 -1.86 26.14
C VAL A 36 -1.02 -1.79 27.66
N ALA A 37 -2.06 -1.56 28.46
CA ALA A 37 -1.99 -1.53 29.91
C ALA A 37 -1.56 -2.90 30.47
N ASP A 38 -2.06 -4.00 29.93
CA ASP A 38 -1.70 -5.37 30.32
C ASP A 38 -0.21 -5.65 30.10
N VAL A 39 0.32 -5.34 28.89
CA VAL A 39 1.75 -5.47 28.61
C VAL A 39 2.58 -4.56 29.51
N THR A 40 2.11 -3.34 29.76
CA THR A 40 2.83 -2.39 30.64
C THR A 40 2.89 -2.89 32.06
N SER A 41 1.79 -3.42 32.61
CA SER A 41 1.69 -3.89 33.99
C SER A 41 2.41 -5.22 34.24
N SER A 42 2.49 -6.08 33.21
CA SER A 42 3.22 -7.36 33.30
C SER A 42 4.72 -7.22 33.42
N GLY A 43 5.29 -6.07 32.98
CA GLY A 43 6.74 -5.88 32.88
C GLY A 43 7.37 -6.61 31.70
N GLY A 44 6.61 -7.29 30.86
CA GLY A 44 7.07 -8.04 29.68
C GLY A 44 7.45 -7.15 28.48
N TRP A 45 8.18 -6.06 28.72
CA TRP A 45 8.45 -5.02 27.71
C TRP A 45 9.43 -5.44 26.62
N SER A 46 10.03 -6.59 26.73
CA SER A 46 11.05 -7.09 25.78
C SER A 46 10.98 -8.60 25.58
N ASP A 47 9.90 -9.26 25.99
CA ASP A 47 9.66 -10.67 25.68
C ASP A 47 9.17 -10.87 24.24
N ASN A 48 9.01 -12.11 23.82
CA ASN A 48 8.53 -12.45 22.47
C ASN A 48 7.10 -13.02 22.48
N GLU A 49 6.47 -13.21 23.63
CA GLU A 49 5.18 -13.91 23.72
C GLU A 49 4.07 -13.19 22.94
N THR A 50 3.94 -11.87 23.13
CA THR A 50 2.96 -11.05 22.41
C THR A 50 3.24 -11.03 20.91
N ALA A 51 4.52 -10.93 20.52
CA ALA A 51 4.90 -10.98 19.11
C ALA A 51 4.56 -12.34 18.47
N ILE A 52 4.81 -13.45 19.16
CA ILE A 52 4.49 -14.80 18.68
C ILE A 52 2.98 -14.98 18.51
N ARG A 53 2.16 -14.52 19.48
CA ARG A 53 0.70 -14.59 19.34
C ARG A 53 0.21 -13.80 18.12
N LEU A 54 0.70 -12.58 17.92
CA LEU A 54 0.37 -11.78 16.73
C LEU A 54 0.76 -12.51 15.44
N GLU A 55 1.94 -13.12 15.38
CA GLU A 55 2.41 -13.90 14.24
C GLU A 55 1.50 -15.08 13.93
N GLU A 56 1.11 -15.86 14.95
CA GLU A 56 0.21 -17.00 14.82
C GLU A 56 -1.18 -16.57 14.34
N GLN A 57 -1.74 -15.51 14.93
CA GLN A 57 -3.03 -14.94 14.53
C GLN A 57 -3.00 -14.41 13.09
N TRP A 58 -1.92 -13.69 12.71
CA TRP A 58 -1.78 -13.15 11.37
C TRP A 58 -1.60 -14.25 10.32
N ALA A 59 -0.78 -15.26 10.60
CA ALA A 59 -0.61 -16.41 9.73
C ALA A 59 -1.94 -17.15 9.50
N ALA A 60 -2.71 -17.35 10.56
CA ALA A 60 -4.05 -17.96 10.49
C ALA A 60 -5.03 -17.10 9.69
N TYR A 61 -5.03 -15.78 9.91
CA TYR A 61 -5.89 -14.84 9.19
C TYR A 61 -5.64 -14.82 7.68
N LEU A 62 -4.37 -14.88 7.27
CA LEU A 62 -3.96 -14.91 5.85
C LEU A 62 -4.07 -16.32 5.22
N GLY A 63 -4.10 -17.38 6.03
CA GLY A 63 -4.02 -18.75 5.54
C GLY A 63 -2.63 -19.13 5.04
N VAL A 64 -1.58 -18.59 5.65
CA VAL A 64 -0.17 -18.91 5.38
C VAL A 64 0.45 -19.70 6.53
N ARG A 65 1.58 -20.36 6.29
CA ARG A 65 2.22 -21.21 7.31
C ARG A 65 2.99 -20.44 8.36
N TYR A 66 3.62 -19.33 7.97
CA TYR A 66 4.55 -18.61 8.83
C TYR A 66 4.37 -17.09 8.72
N ALA A 67 4.42 -16.43 9.85
CA ALA A 67 4.58 -14.98 9.96
C ALA A 67 5.73 -14.66 10.95
N LEU A 68 6.37 -13.50 10.77
CA LEU A 68 7.41 -12.99 11.64
C LEU A 68 7.21 -11.49 11.82
N ALA A 69 7.07 -11.05 13.08
CA ALA A 69 6.78 -9.66 13.39
C ALA A 69 8.07 -8.81 13.46
N HIS A 70 8.10 -7.75 12.70
CA HIS A 70 9.21 -6.82 12.54
C HIS A 70 8.89 -5.46 13.16
N ASN A 71 9.91 -4.67 13.47
CA ASN A 71 9.76 -3.33 14.04
C ASN A 71 9.17 -2.28 13.10
N ASN A 72 9.11 -2.55 11.78
CA ASN A 72 8.43 -1.73 10.77
C ASN A 72 8.28 -2.51 9.45
N GLY A 73 7.45 -1.96 8.52
CA GLY A 73 7.23 -2.59 7.21
C GLY A 73 8.48 -2.63 6.33
N THR A 74 9.36 -1.63 6.41
CA THR A 74 10.60 -1.60 5.63
C THR A 74 11.53 -2.76 6.00
N SER A 75 11.66 -3.07 7.30
CA SER A 75 12.45 -4.21 7.75
C SER A 75 11.80 -5.56 7.38
N ALA A 76 10.46 -5.63 7.32
CA ALA A 76 9.77 -6.82 6.81
C ALA A 76 10.05 -7.03 5.31
N LEU A 77 10.01 -5.98 4.50
CA LEU A 77 10.37 -6.04 3.07
C LEU A 77 11.86 -6.32 2.86
N HIS A 78 12.74 -5.82 3.75
CA HIS A 78 14.16 -6.18 3.72
C HIS A 78 14.36 -7.67 4.02
N ALA A 79 13.61 -8.21 4.97
CA ALA A 79 13.60 -9.65 5.23
C ALA A 79 13.08 -10.45 4.03
N CYS A 80 12.10 -9.96 3.27
CA CYS A 80 11.64 -10.58 2.02
C CYS A 80 12.78 -10.69 1.00
N ALA A 81 13.47 -9.60 0.72
CA ALA A 81 14.58 -9.59 -0.23
C ALA A 81 15.74 -10.49 0.21
N PHE A 82 16.09 -10.43 1.50
CA PHE A 82 17.17 -11.24 2.06
C PHE A 82 16.81 -12.74 2.09
N ALA A 83 15.57 -13.08 2.48
CA ALA A 83 15.11 -14.47 2.56
C ALA A 83 15.17 -15.18 1.21
N LEU A 84 14.87 -14.48 0.13
CA LEU A 84 14.96 -14.99 -1.23
C LEU A 84 16.41 -15.13 -1.75
N GLY A 85 17.41 -14.69 -0.98
CA GLY A 85 18.82 -14.74 -1.39
C GLY A 85 19.20 -13.74 -2.44
N LEU A 86 18.43 -12.66 -2.62
CA LEU A 86 18.77 -11.58 -3.53
C LEU A 86 20.06 -10.88 -3.12
N GLY A 87 20.86 -10.47 -4.09
CA GLY A 87 22.16 -9.86 -3.82
C GLY A 87 22.84 -9.25 -5.05
N PRO A 88 24.12 -8.91 -4.93
CA PRO A 88 24.87 -8.33 -6.04
C PRO A 88 24.87 -9.22 -7.30
N GLY A 89 24.57 -8.65 -8.43
CA GLY A 89 24.41 -9.33 -9.72
C GLY A 89 22.94 -9.55 -10.11
N ASP A 90 22.02 -9.45 -9.17
CA ASP A 90 20.59 -9.65 -9.40
C ASP A 90 19.87 -8.35 -9.74
N GLU A 91 18.86 -8.45 -10.59
CA GLU A 91 17.89 -7.40 -10.89
C GLU A 91 16.53 -7.79 -10.31
N VAL A 92 15.80 -6.78 -9.79
CA VAL A 92 14.47 -6.96 -9.24
C VAL A 92 13.54 -5.93 -9.86
N ILE A 93 12.45 -6.39 -10.49
CA ILE A 93 11.44 -5.49 -11.06
C ILE A 93 10.58 -4.93 -9.93
N CYS A 94 10.43 -3.60 -9.88
CA CYS A 94 9.68 -2.88 -8.86
C CYS A 94 8.75 -1.86 -9.50
N PRO A 95 7.55 -1.59 -8.96
CA PRO A 95 6.74 -0.47 -9.42
C PRO A 95 7.45 0.85 -9.12
N ALA A 96 7.36 1.81 -10.04
CA ALA A 96 7.91 3.14 -9.81
C ALA A 96 6.98 4.02 -8.94
N THR A 97 5.67 3.79 -9.01
CA THR A 97 4.66 4.55 -8.25
C THR A 97 4.33 3.85 -6.93
N THR A 98 5.22 3.97 -5.96
CA THR A 98 5.07 3.39 -4.63
C THR A 98 5.86 4.18 -3.57
N PHE A 99 5.74 3.77 -2.30
CA PHE A 99 6.62 4.26 -1.25
C PHE A 99 8.01 3.66 -1.42
N TRP A 100 9.05 4.42 -1.06
CA TRP A 100 10.44 3.98 -1.27
C TRP A 100 10.79 2.64 -0.62
N ALA A 101 10.08 2.24 0.44
CA ALA A 101 10.30 0.97 1.14
C ALA A 101 10.01 -0.28 0.28
N THR A 102 9.32 -0.15 -0.85
CA THR A 102 9.15 -1.24 -1.81
C THR A 102 10.45 -1.56 -2.57
N ALA A 103 11.27 -0.55 -2.88
CA ALA A 103 12.46 -0.71 -3.73
C ALA A 103 13.79 -0.60 -2.95
N MET A 104 13.88 0.20 -1.89
CA MET A 104 15.14 0.38 -1.15
C MET A 104 15.68 -0.89 -0.50
N PRO A 105 14.84 -1.83 0.02
CA PRO A 105 15.31 -3.15 0.47
C PRO A 105 16.09 -3.94 -0.58
N VAL A 106 15.74 -3.79 -1.86
CA VAL A 106 16.47 -4.39 -2.99
C VAL A 106 17.90 -3.86 -3.05
N LEU A 107 18.07 -2.53 -2.99
CA LEU A 107 19.42 -1.93 -2.90
C LEU A 107 20.15 -2.35 -1.61
N SER A 108 19.44 -2.47 -0.49
CA SER A 108 20.04 -2.83 0.81
C SER A 108 20.68 -4.21 0.81
N VAL A 109 20.13 -5.17 0.05
CA VAL A 109 20.75 -6.50 -0.15
C VAL A 109 21.78 -6.50 -1.28
N GLY A 110 21.97 -5.40 -1.98
CA GLY A 110 22.96 -5.25 -3.05
C GLY A 110 22.45 -5.58 -4.46
N ALA A 111 21.17 -5.89 -4.63
CA ALA A 111 20.55 -6.08 -5.94
C ALA A 111 20.16 -4.73 -6.57
N ILE A 112 19.87 -4.72 -7.87
CA ILE A 112 19.50 -3.52 -8.62
C ILE A 112 17.98 -3.50 -8.91
N PRO A 113 17.23 -2.48 -8.44
CA PRO A 113 15.84 -2.29 -8.82
C PRO A 113 15.73 -1.89 -10.30
N VAL A 114 14.84 -2.55 -11.03
CA VAL A 114 14.43 -2.18 -12.39
C VAL A 114 13.00 -1.68 -12.29
N PHE A 115 12.78 -0.39 -12.51
CA PHE A 115 11.44 0.16 -12.36
C PHE A 115 10.56 -0.14 -13.56
N GLY A 116 9.34 -0.65 -13.27
CA GLY A 116 8.26 -0.84 -14.23
C GLY A 116 7.23 0.27 -14.13
N ASP A 117 6.57 0.53 -15.26
CA ASP A 117 5.44 1.46 -15.34
C ASP A 117 4.18 0.83 -14.74
N VAL A 118 3.15 1.62 -14.58
CA VAL A 118 1.93 1.24 -13.87
C VAL A 118 0.70 1.33 -14.79
N ASP A 119 -0.36 0.60 -14.48
CA ASP A 119 -1.65 0.79 -15.14
C ASP A 119 -2.21 2.20 -14.87
N PRO A 120 -2.91 2.81 -15.84
CA PRO A 120 -3.34 4.21 -15.73
C PRO A 120 -4.52 4.42 -14.79
N VAL A 121 -5.19 3.36 -14.32
CA VAL A 121 -6.41 3.49 -13.51
C VAL A 121 -6.07 3.40 -12.01
N PHE A 122 -5.46 2.29 -11.59
CA PHE A 122 -5.16 2.02 -10.18
C PHE A 122 -3.72 2.32 -9.80
N LEU A 123 -2.85 2.53 -10.81
CA LEU A 123 -1.43 2.82 -10.65
C LEU A 123 -0.68 1.67 -9.94
N ASN A 124 -1.12 0.43 -10.14
CA ASN A 124 -0.39 -0.78 -9.81
C ASN A 124 0.61 -1.12 -10.92
N LEU A 125 1.66 -1.88 -10.62
CA LEU A 125 2.60 -2.34 -11.64
C LEU A 125 1.87 -3.01 -12.79
N ASP A 126 2.19 -2.61 -14.03
CA ASP A 126 1.65 -3.23 -15.24
C ASP A 126 2.41 -4.54 -15.53
N PRO A 127 1.72 -5.70 -15.57
CA PRO A 127 2.38 -6.98 -15.83
C PRO A 127 3.02 -7.06 -17.24
N GLU A 128 2.46 -6.38 -18.23
CA GLU A 128 3.07 -6.33 -19.58
C GLU A 128 4.36 -5.51 -19.59
N ASP A 129 4.38 -4.38 -18.89
CA ASP A 129 5.61 -3.60 -18.76
C ASP A 129 6.66 -4.35 -17.92
N ALA A 130 6.24 -5.02 -16.85
CA ALA A 130 7.13 -5.86 -16.05
C ALA A 130 7.78 -6.96 -16.92
N GLU A 131 7.00 -7.64 -17.76
CA GLU A 131 7.54 -8.68 -18.66
C GLU A 131 8.57 -8.14 -19.65
N ARG A 132 8.32 -6.96 -20.25
CA ARG A 132 9.26 -6.31 -21.18
C ARG A 132 10.61 -5.98 -20.55
N ARG A 133 10.66 -5.85 -19.21
CA ARG A 133 11.88 -5.49 -18.45
C ARG A 133 12.68 -6.68 -17.95
N ILE A 134 12.19 -7.91 -18.16
CA ILE A 134 12.90 -9.11 -17.73
C ILE A 134 14.19 -9.27 -18.52
N THR A 135 15.29 -9.50 -17.82
CA THR A 135 16.60 -9.84 -18.36
C THR A 135 17.08 -11.19 -17.80
N SER A 136 18.23 -11.67 -18.25
CA SER A 136 18.86 -12.87 -17.70
C SER A 136 19.30 -12.72 -16.24
N ARG A 137 19.36 -11.50 -15.70
CA ARG A 137 19.70 -11.18 -14.32
C ARG A 137 18.49 -10.97 -13.42
N THR A 138 17.31 -10.84 -13.99
CA THR A 138 16.08 -10.69 -13.19
C THR A 138 15.87 -11.94 -12.35
N LYS A 139 15.69 -11.77 -11.05
CA LYS A 139 15.47 -12.83 -10.06
C LYS A 139 14.13 -12.75 -9.36
N ALA A 140 13.58 -11.55 -9.25
CA ALA A 140 12.31 -11.34 -8.57
C ALA A 140 11.51 -10.19 -9.18
N ILE A 141 10.20 -10.22 -8.89
CA ILE A 141 9.27 -9.12 -9.12
C ILE A 141 8.69 -8.74 -7.76
N VAL A 142 8.66 -7.45 -7.45
CA VAL A 142 7.92 -6.90 -6.32
C VAL A 142 6.63 -6.28 -6.86
N VAL A 143 5.49 -6.76 -6.42
CA VAL A 143 4.20 -6.10 -6.64
C VAL A 143 3.82 -5.30 -5.39
N CYS A 144 3.27 -4.10 -5.57
CA CYS A 144 2.73 -3.30 -4.48
C CYS A 144 1.22 -3.12 -4.71
N HIS A 145 0.39 -3.59 -3.77
CA HIS A 145 -1.07 -3.47 -3.83
C HIS A 145 -1.49 -2.06 -3.42
N ARG A 146 -1.21 -1.11 -4.32
CA ARG A 146 -1.29 0.31 -4.02
C ARG A 146 -2.70 0.73 -3.58
N GLY A 147 -2.77 1.48 -2.49
CA GLY A 147 -4.04 1.98 -1.94
C GLY A 147 -4.97 0.92 -1.37
N GLY A 148 -4.57 -0.36 -1.39
CA GLY A 148 -5.40 -1.50 -1.00
C GLY A 148 -6.12 -2.15 -2.17
N MET A 149 -5.79 -1.74 -3.40
CA MET A 149 -6.24 -2.38 -4.65
C MET A 149 -5.29 -3.51 -5.01
N PRO A 150 -5.72 -4.77 -5.02
CA PRO A 150 -4.90 -5.89 -5.48
C PRO A 150 -4.38 -5.70 -6.90
N CYS A 151 -3.10 -6.04 -7.12
CA CYS A 151 -2.57 -6.23 -8.47
C CYS A 151 -3.24 -7.42 -9.16
N ASP A 152 -3.09 -7.54 -10.47
CA ASP A 152 -3.51 -8.75 -11.21
C ASP A 152 -2.59 -9.93 -10.82
N MET A 153 -3.01 -10.66 -9.78
CA MET A 153 -2.19 -11.73 -9.22
C MET A 153 -2.13 -12.95 -10.14
N ASP A 154 -3.14 -13.20 -10.97
CA ASP A 154 -3.09 -14.27 -11.96
C ASP A 154 -1.96 -13.99 -12.98
N ALA A 155 -1.89 -12.76 -13.49
CA ALA A 155 -0.85 -12.34 -14.43
C ALA A 155 0.55 -12.41 -13.80
N PHE A 156 0.74 -11.94 -12.57
CA PHE A 156 2.05 -11.93 -11.93
C PHE A 156 2.52 -13.32 -11.49
N VAL A 157 1.62 -14.19 -11.02
CA VAL A 157 1.95 -15.58 -10.67
C VAL A 157 2.34 -16.36 -11.94
N ASP A 158 1.60 -16.19 -13.05
CA ASP A 158 1.94 -16.79 -14.33
C ASP A 158 3.29 -16.28 -14.85
N LEU A 159 3.50 -14.96 -14.83
CA LEU A 159 4.74 -14.31 -15.26
C LEU A 159 5.95 -14.84 -14.47
N ALA A 160 5.85 -14.86 -13.15
CA ALA A 160 6.90 -15.37 -12.28
C ALA A 160 7.21 -16.85 -12.57
N SER A 161 6.16 -17.67 -12.77
CA SER A 161 6.31 -19.09 -13.11
C SER A 161 7.00 -19.31 -14.46
N ARG A 162 6.55 -18.62 -15.53
CA ARG A 162 7.11 -18.74 -16.89
C ARG A 162 8.60 -18.38 -16.94
N HIS A 163 8.99 -17.37 -16.20
CA HIS A 163 10.36 -16.87 -16.17
C HIS A 163 11.20 -17.38 -15.00
N ARG A 164 10.64 -18.25 -14.13
CA ARG A 164 11.29 -18.81 -12.93
C ARG A 164 11.78 -17.70 -11.98
N LEU A 165 10.99 -16.67 -11.84
CA LEU A 165 11.25 -15.54 -10.94
C LEU A 165 10.58 -15.75 -9.57
N LYS A 166 11.12 -15.13 -8.56
CA LYS A 166 10.48 -15.02 -7.25
C LYS A 166 9.48 -13.87 -7.24
N LEU A 167 8.39 -14.03 -6.49
CA LEU A 167 7.35 -13.00 -6.34
C LEU A 167 7.31 -12.50 -4.89
N ILE A 168 7.48 -11.20 -4.73
CA ILE A 168 7.37 -10.48 -3.45
C ILE A 168 6.11 -9.64 -3.49
N GLU A 169 5.25 -9.76 -2.48
CA GLU A 169 4.12 -8.86 -2.30
C GLU A 169 4.46 -7.78 -1.25
N ASP A 170 4.50 -6.51 -1.67
CA ASP A 170 4.37 -5.40 -0.74
C ASP A 170 2.88 -5.16 -0.49
N ALA A 171 2.38 -5.77 0.57
CA ALA A 171 0.99 -5.74 0.98
C ALA A 171 0.70 -4.68 2.06
N SER A 172 1.61 -3.71 2.25
CA SER A 172 1.53 -2.67 3.28
C SER A 172 0.28 -1.78 3.22
N HIS A 173 -0.47 -1.82 2.12
CA HIS A 173 -1.74 -1.09 1.94
C HIS A 173 -2.97 -2.02 1.88
N ALA A 174 -2.79 -3.34 1.95
CA ALA A 174 -3.79 -4.32 1.53
C ALA A 174 -4.17 -5.33 2.64
N HIS A 175 -4.10 -4.93 3.92
CA HIS A 175 -4.51 -5.77 5.04
C HIS A 175 -5.99 -6.14 4.90
N GLY A 176 -6.26 -7.42 4.66
CA GLY A 176 -7.60 -7.95 4.47
C GLY A 176 -8.11 -7.95 3.03
N ALA A 177 -7.43 -7.32 2.09
CA ALA A 177 -7.78 -7.38 0.67
C ALA A 177 -7.73 -8.82 0.13
N THR A 178 -8.54 -9.09 -0.90
CA THR A 178 -8.61 -10.43 -1.51
C THR A 178 -8.54 -10.34 -3.03
N TYR A 179 -7.97 -11.38 -3.62
CA TYR A 179 -8.02 -11.63 -5.05
C TYR A 179 -8.58 -13.05 -5.27
N ARG A 180 -9.70 -13.18 -5.99
CA ARG A 180 -10.47 -14.44 -6.13
C ARG A 180 -10.77 -15.12 -4.78
N GLY A 181 -11.12 -14.33 -3.76
CA GLY A 181 -11.43 -14.81 -2.41
C GLY A 181 -10.23 -15.23 -1.57
N ARG A 182 -9.01 -15.20 -2.11
CA ARG A 182 -7.78 -15.49 -1.38
C ARG A 182 -7.15 -14.20 -0.88
N LYS A 183 -6.70 -14.16 0.37
CA LYS A 183 -6.10 -12.96 0.99
C LYS A 183 -4.80 -12.55 0.30
N ILE A 184 -4.63 -11.24 0.06
CA ILE A 184 -3.38 -10.64 -0.41
C ILE A 184 -2.28 -10.84 0.65
N GLY A 185 -1.06 -11.08 0.18
CA GLY A 185 0.09 -11.48 1.00
C GLY A 185 0.29 -12.98 1.07
N SER A 186 -0.56 -13.77 0.38
CA SER A 186 -0.43 -15.23 0.35
C SER A 186 -0.07 -15.79 -1.03
N PHE A 187 0.03 -14.96 -2.06
CA PHE A 187 0.28 -15.38 -3.45
C PHE A 187 1.75 -15.53 -3.78
N GLY A 188 2.59 -14.60 -3.30
CA GLY A 188 4.02 -14.61 -3.55
C GLY A 188 4.78 -15.68 -2.76
N ASP A 189 6.08 -15.81 -3.07
CA ASP A 189 7.02 -16.61 -2.25
C ASP A 189 7.13 -16.03 -0.84
N VAL A 190 7.10 -14.70 -0.74
CA VAL A 190 7.14 -13.93 0.51
C VAL A 190 6.30 -12.67 0.38
N ALA A 191 5.81 -12.14 1.51
CA ALA A 191 5.15 -10.84 1.54
C ALA A 191 5.55 -10.03 2.78
N GLY A 192 5.49 -8.70 2.65
CA GLY A 192 5.70 -7.74 3.72
C GLY A 192 4.50 -6.83 3.94
N PHE A 193 4.20 -6.55 5.21
CA PHE A 193 3.14 -5.64 5.64
C PHE A 193 3.70 -4.56 6.55
N SER A 194 3.10 -3.39 6.54
CA SER A 194 3.41 -2.31 7.47
C SER A 194 2.27 -2.11 8.45
N MET A 195 2.58 -1.97 9.74
CA MET A 195 1.63 -1.62 10.79
C MET A 195 1.86 -0.20 11.32
N GLN A 196 2.45 0.68 10.50
CA GLN A 196 2.62 2.09 10.85
C GLN A 196 1.24 2.73 11.11
N THR A 197 1.17 3.74 11.96
CA THR A 197 -0.06 4.38 12.46
C THR A 197 -1.12 4.69 11.40
N SER A 198 -0.72 5.03 10.16
CA SER A 198 -1.68 5.33 9.08
C SER A 198 -2.26 4.08 8.41
N LYS A 199 -1.70 2.89 8.62
CA LYS A 199 -2.09 1.65 7.95
C LYS A 199 -3.43 1.12 8.45
N LEU A 200 -4.04 0.18 7.70
CA LEU A 200 -5.33 -0.41 8.02
C LEU A 200 -5.33 -1.23 9.32
N MET A 201 -4.15 -1.75 9.69
CA MET A 201 -3.90 -2.45 10.95
C MET A 201 -2.80 -1.70 11.72
N PRO A 202 -3.14 -0.57 12.37
CA PRO A 202 -2.15 0.28 13.02
C PRO A 202 -1.64 -0.31 14.33
N ALA A 203 -0.32 -0.23 14.54
CA ALA A 203 0.36 -0.62 15.77
C ALA A 203 1.35 0.47 16.27
N GLY A 204 1.20 1.73 15.80
CA GLY A 204 2.21 2.77 15.99
C GLY A 204 3.34 2.61 14.98
N GLU A 205 4.26 1.69 15.24
CA GLU A 205 5.24 1.17 14.30
C GLU A 205 5.24 -0.36 14.36
N GLY A 206 5.45 -1.01 13.21
CA GLY A 206 5.49 -2.46 13.10
C GLY A 206 5.46 -2.91 11.65
N GLY A 207 5.74 -4.20 11.46
CA GLY A 207 5.64 -4.87 10.17
C GLY A 207 5.49 -6.37 10.36
N LEU A 208 5.05 -7.05 9.32
CA LEU A 208 4.90 -8.50 9.32
C LEU A 208 5.50 -9.04 8.02
N PHE A 209 6.45 -9.96 8.14
CA PHE A 209 6.93 -10.82 7.06
C PHE A 209 6.08 -12.09 7.07
N VAL A 210 5.72 -12.62 5.90
CA VAL A 210 5.00 -13.88 5.80
C VAL A 210 5.53 -14.75 4.65
N THR A 211 5.41 -16.08 4.83
CA THR A 211 5.79 -17.06 3.81
C THR A 211 5.15 -18.43 4.10
N ASN A 212 5.13 -19.30 3.09
CA ASN A 212 4.80 -20.71 3.25
C ASN A 212 6.02 -21.62 3.35
N GLU A 213 7.23 -21.08 3.14
CA GLU A 213 8.46 -21.84 3.09
C GLU A 213 9.29 -21.63 4.37
N ARG A 214 9.64 -22.75 5.03
CA ARG A 214 10.42 -22.73 6.28
C ARG A 214 11.81 -22.13 6.07
N GLU A 215 12.46 -22.41 4.98
CA GLU A 215 13.77 -21.84 4.65
C GLU A 215 13.73 -20.30 4.63
N TYR A 216 12.68 -19.69 4.06
CA TYR A 216 12.57 -18.22 4.01
C TYR A 216 12.31 -17.63 5.39
N LEU A 217 11.51 -18.31 6.24
CA LEU A 217 11.35 -17.90 7.63
C LEU A 217 12.69 -17.93 8.38
N ASP A 218 13.45 -19.03 8.28
CA ASP A 218 14.71 -19.19 8.95
C ASP A 218 15.73 -18.11 8.54
N ARG A 219 15.80 -17.80 7.24
CA ARG A 219 16.64 -16.71 6.73
C ARG A 219 16.19 -15.33 7.26
N ALA A 220 14.88 -15.05 7.32
CA ALA A 220 14.35 -13.82 7.92
C ALA A 220 14.69 -13.72 9.42
N VAL A 221 14.64 -14.82 10.15
CA VAL A 221 15.07 -14.90 11.56
C VAL A 221 16.56 -14.59 11.72
N LEU A 222 17.41 -15.16 10.87
CA LEU A 222 18.86 -14.90 10.86
C LEU A 222 19.19 -13.43 10.65
N LEU A 223 18.43 -12.74 9.79
CA LEU A 223 18.67 -11.35 9.49
C LEU A 223 18.51 -10.44 10.71
N GLY A 224 17.43 -10.59 11.48
CA GLY A 224 17.06 -9.58 12.47
C GLY A 224 16.52 -10.07 13.81
N HIS A 225 16.48 -11.39 14.09
CA HIS A 225 15.86 -11.98 15.28
C HIS A 225 16.81 -12.94 16.00
N TYR A 226 17.98 -12.44 16.39
CA TYR A 226 19.07 -13.22 16.95
C TYR A 226 18.65 -14.12 18.14
N GLU A 227 17.69 -13.70 18.95
CA GLU A 227 17.16 -14.46 20.08
C GLU A 227 16.37 -15.71 19.68
N ARG A 228 15.94 -15.80 18.42
CA ARG A 228 15.13 -16.90 17.86
C ARG A 228 15.94 -17.87 16.98
N ILE A 229 17.22 -17.59 16.72
CA ILE A 229 18.07 -18.40 15.82
C ILE A 229 18.22 -19.84 16.30
N LYS A 230 18.09 -20.11 17.60
CA LYS A 230 18.09 -21.49 18.13
C LYS A 230 16.99 -22.38 17.52
N GLY A 231 15.92 -21.80 17.02
CA GLY A 231 14.79 -22.48 16.37
C GLY A 231 14.94 -22.66 14.86
N VAL A 232 16.01 -22.18 14.25
CA VAL A 232 16.33 -22.36 12.83
C VAL A 232 16.66 -23.82 12.54
N GLU A 233 16.19 -24.38 11.42
CA GLU A 233 16.37 -25.81 11.13
C GLU A 233 17.81 -26.18 10.75
N ASP A 234 18.51 -25.31 10.00
CA ASP A 234 19.89 -25.56 9.58
C ASP A 234 20.87 -25.44 10.76
N GLU A 235 21.70 -26.47 10.94
CA GLU A 235 22.66 -26.53 12.05
C GLU A 235 23.81 -25.51 11.89
N GLU A 236 24.26 -25.26 10.67
CA GLU A 236 25.32 -24.28 10.39
C GLU A 236 24.80 -22.86 10.70
N ASP A 237 23.56 -22.56 10.33
CA ASP A 237 22.91 -21.29 10.59
C ASP A 237 22.71 -21.07 12.11
N ARG A 238 22.39 -22.11 12.88
CA ARG A 238 22.31 -22.03 14.37
C ARG A 238 23.60 -21.57 15.03
N ARG A 239 24.75 -21.74 14.39
CA ARG A 239 26.05 -21.24 14.91
C ARG A 239 26.10 -19.71 14.98
N LEU A 240 25.24 -19.02 14.22
CA LEU A 240 25.11 -17.56 14.24
C LEU A 240 24.26 -17.02 15.41
N GLN A 241 23.84 -17.87 16.36
CA GLN A 241 22.91 -17.54 17.45
C GLN A 241 23.34 -16.33 18.33
N HIS A 242 24.58 -15.92 18.31
CA HIS A 242 25.08 -14.78 19.08
C HIS A 242 25.16 -13.46 18.29
N THR A 243 25.08 -13.52 16.97
CA THR A 243 25.25 -12.34 16.13
C THR A 243 24.15 -12.18 15.09
N GLY A 244 23.61 -13.27 14.53
CA GLY A 244 22.87 -13.24 13.29
C GLY A 244 23.68 -12.50 12.22
N PHE A 245 22.99 -11.81 11.34
CA PHE A 245 23.58 -10.90 10.35
C PHE A 245 23.69 -9.45 10.84
N GLY A 246 23.57 -9.21 12.17
CA GLY A 246 23.87 -7.93 12.80
C GLY A 246 22.72 -6.92 12.82
N PHE A 247 21.55 -7.27 12.35
CA PHE A 247 20.35 -6.43 12.46
C PHE A 247 19.52 -6.81 13.70
N LYS A 248 18.64 -5.90 14.13
CA LYS A 248 17.69 -6.10 15.22
C LYS A 248 16.33 -5.56 14.83
N TYR A 249 15.49 -6.44 14.26
CA TYR A 249 14.22 -6.09 13.66
C TYR A 249 12.99 -6.51 14.45
N ARG A 250 13.19 -7.11 15.63
CA ARG A 250 12.05 -7.53 16.45
C ARG A 250 11.13 -6.36 16.81
N ILE A 251 9.84 -6.63 16.79
CA ILE A 251 8.82 -5.67 17.21
C ILE A 251 8.86 -5.48 18.75
N SER A 252 8.45 -4.31 19.22
CA SER A 252 8.17 -4.10 20.65
C SER A 252 6.88 -4.82 21.05
N PRO A 253 6.83 -5.47 22.25
CA PRO A 253 5.61 -6.07 22.77
C PRO A 253 4.42 -5.11 22.85
N LEU A 254 4.65 -3.82 23.12
CA LEU A 254 3.60 -2.79 23.14
C LEU A 254 2.99 -2.57 21.73
N ASN A 255 3.84 -2.55 20.72
CA ASN A 255 3.37 -2.44 19.33
C ASN A 255 2.71 -3.74 18.85
N ALA A 256 3.24 -4.91 19.26
CA ALA A 256 2.61 -6.18 18.95
C ALA A 256 1.20 -6.28 19.55
N ALA A 257 1.02 -5.84 20.79
CA ALA A 257 -0.28 -5.80 21.46
C ALA A 257 -1.30 -4.88 20.74
N LEU A 258 -0.86 -3.69 20.30
CA LEU A 258 -1.68 -2.83 19.45
C LEU A 258 -2.02 -3.51 18.11
N GLY A 259 -1.08 -4.28 17.56
CA GLY A 259 -1.30 -5.07 16.35
C GLY A 259 -2.37 -6.14 16.54
N GLU A 260 -2.34 -6.89 17.65
CA GLU A 260 -3.37 -7.88 18.02
C GLU A 260 -4.77 -7.21 18.10
N ALA A 261 -4.89 -6.11 18.87
CA ALA A 261 -6.16 -5.38 19.00
C ALA A 261 -6.66 -4.80 17.66
N SER A 262 -5.74 -4.39 16.80
CA SER A 262 -6.07 -3.89 15.46
C SER A 262 -6.52 -5.01 14.51
N LEU A 263 -5.92 -6.20 14.62
CA LEU A 263 -6.30 -7.37 13.83
C LEU A 263 -7.72 -7.83 14.16
N ASP A 264 -8.08 -7.88 15.44
CA ASP A 264 -9.42 -8.28 15.90
C ASP A 264 -10.54 -7.42 15.30
N GLN A 265 -10.24 -6.16 14.96
CA GLN A 265 -11.20 -5.20 14.42
C GLN A 265 -11.02 -4.91 12.93
N LEU A 266 -10.06 -5.59 12.26
CA LEU A 266 -9.62 -5.25 10.91
C LEU A 266 -10.75 -5.39 9.88
N ASP A 267 -11.45 -6.51 9.88
CA ASP A 267 -12.50 -6.79 8.90
C ASP A 267 -13.70 -5.84 9.07
N ASP A 268 -14.13 -5.58 10.31
CA ASP A 268 -15.22 -4.63 10.60
C ASP A 268 -14.87 -3.20 10.18
N ARG A 269 -13.64 -2.76 10.45
CA ARG A 269 -13.14 -1.43 10.04
C ARG A 269 -13.01 -1.31 8.53
N ASN A 270 -12.54 -2.36 7.86
CA ASN A 270 -12.48 -2.41 6.41
C ASN A 270 -13.87 -2.37 5.78
N GLU A 271 -14.82 -3.17 6.31
CA GLU A 271 -16.19 -3.18 5.78
C GLU A 271 -16.89 -1.82 5.96
N ALA A 272 -16.77 -1.18 7.13
CA ALA A 272 -17.35 0.15 7.34
C ALA A 272 -16.83 1.18 6.31
N ARG A 273 -15.52 1.16 6.07
CA ARG A 273 -14.86 2.02 5.08
C ARG A 273 -15.27 1.70 3.65
N ASN A 274 -15.26 0.42 3.30
CA ASN A 274 -15.64 -0.07 1.98
C ASN A 274 -17.11 0.22 1.66
N ALA A 275 -18.03 0.03 2.62
CA ALA A 275 -19.44 0.33 2.46
C ALA A 275 -19.67 1.82 2.13
N GLY A 276 -18.99 2.72 2.84
CA GLY A 276 -19.07 4.16 2.57
C GLY A 276 -18.57 4.53 1.17
N ILE A 277 -17.43 4.00 0.75
CA ILE A 277 -16.87 4.25 -0.59
C ILE A 277 -17.76 3.64 -1.67
N ARG A 278 -18.27 2.43 -1.49
CA ARG A 278 -19.19 1.76 -2.42
C ARG A 278 -20.45 2.59 -2.61
N TYR A 279 -21.08 3.03 -1.52
CA TYR A 279 -22.26 3.88 -1.56
C TYR A 279 -22.00 5.20 -2.31
N LEU A 280 -20.91 5.90 -2.01
CA LEU A 280 -20.55 7.13 -2.74
C LEU A 280 -20.37 6.84 -4.23
N ARG A 281 -19.62 5.81 -4.61
CA ARG A 281 -19.36 5.48 -6.01
C ARG A 281 -20.65 5.18 -6.79
N GLU A 282 -21.55 4.40 -6.21
CA GLU A 282 -22.84 4.07 -6.82
C GLU A 282 -23.69 5.33 -7.06
N GLN A 283 -23.81 6.20 -6.08
CA GLN A 283 -24.62 7.41 -6.18
C GLN A 283 -23.97 8.50 -7.05
N LEU A 284 -22.66 8.62 -7.00
CA LEU A 284 -21.92 9.61 -7.80
C LEU A 284 -21.82 9.24 -9.27
N ALA A 285 -21.95 7.97 -9.63
CA ALA A 285 -22.02 7.55 -11.02
C ALA A 285 -23.27 8.10 -11.77
N GLU A 286 -24.29 8.54 -11.04
CA GLU A 286 -25.47 9.22 -11.59
C GLU A 286 -25.24 10.74 -11.85
N VAL A 287 -24.09 11.29 -11.41
CA VAL A 287 -23.76 12.71 -11.60
C VAL A 287 -23.06 12.90 -12.94
N PRO A 288 -23.58 13.79 -13.82
CA PRO A 288 -22.91 14.05 -15.10
C PRO A 288 -21.43 14.37 -14.95
N GLY A 289 -20.58 13.78 -15.78
CA GLY A 289 -19.15 13.99 -15.77
C GLY A 289 -18.38 13.25 -14.65
N VAL A 290 -19.06 12.45 -13.83
CA VAL A 290 -18.45 11.65 -12.76
C VAL A 290 -18.66 10.17 -13.05
N VAL A 291 -17.58 9.41 -13.26
CA VAL A 291 -17.64 8.01 -13.69
C VAL A 291 -16.95 7.11 -12.66
N SER A 292 -17.64 6.05 -12.24
CA SER A 292 -17.06 5.05 -11.36
C SER A 292 -16.04 4.19 -12.13
N PRO A 293 -14.79 4.05 -11.64
CA PRO A 293 -13.86 3.10 -12.26
C PRO A 293 -14.40 1.67 -12.11
N GLU A 294 -14.20 0.86 -13.14
CA GLU A 294 -14.57 -0.55 -13.09
C GLU A 294 -13.59 -1.32 -12.18
N ILE A 295 -14.11 -2.01 -11.18
CA ILE A 295 -13.35 -2.95 -10.35
C ILE A 295 -13.90 -4.34 -10.64
N PRO A 296 -13.08 -5.29 -11.12
CA PRO A 296 -13.54 -6.65 -11.38
C PRO A 296 -14.11 -7.33 -10.13
N ASP A 297 -15.19 -8.09 -10.28
CA ASP A 297 -15.91 -8.74 -9.15
C ASP A 297 -15.04 -9.67 -8.30
N HIS A 298 -13.96 -10.20 -8.88
CA HIS A 298 -13.05 -11.09 -8.19
C HIS A 298 -12.01 -10.35 -7.32
N ILE A 299 -12.01 -9.02 -7.33
CA ILE A 299 -11.15 -8.18 -6.50
C ILE A 299 -11.91 -7.69 -5.28
N GLY A 300 -11.50 -8.13 -4.10
CA GLY A 300 -11.94 -7.59 -2.82
C GLY A 300 -10.97 -6.51 -2.35
N ALA A 301 -11.11 -5.30 -2.89
CA ALA A 301 -10.27 -4.16 -2.49
C ALA A 301 -10.59 -3.71 -1.06
N VAL A 302 -9.57 -3.15 -0.39
CA VAL A 302 -9.70 -2.36 0.83
C VAL A 302 -9.22 -0.93 0.54
N HIS A 303 -9.66 0.04 1.31
CA HIS A 303 -9.35 1.44 1.01
C HIS A 303 -8.39 2.04 2.05
N TYR A 304 -7.07 1.76 1.88
CA TYR A 304 -6.02 2.47 2.61
C TYR A 304 -5.88 3.91 2.10
N LEU A 305 -5.83 4.10 0.78
CA LEU A 305 -5.97 5.39 0.14
C LEU A 305 -7.45 5.66 -0.17
N PRO A 306 -7.83 6.94 -0.37
CA PRO A 306 -9.18 7.30 -0.82
C PRO A 306 -9.64 6.47 -2.03
N GLY A 307 -10.92 6.09 -2.05
CA GLY A 307 -11.56 5.70 -3.30
C GLY A 307 -11.59 6.90 -4.26
N PHE A 308 -11.83 6.66 -5.53
CA PHE A 308 -11.85 7.74 -6.52
C PHE A 308 -12.94 7.56 -7.57
N MET A 309 -13.26 8.67 -8.25
CA MET A 309 -14.07 8.72 -9.45
C MET A 309 -13.20 9.23 -10.61
N LEU A 310 -13.47 8.74 -11.82
CA LEU A 310 -12.96 9.32 -13.04
C LEU A 310 -13.82 10.53 -13.42
N TYR A 311 -13.23 11.49 -14.15
CA TYR A 311 -13.90 12.71 -14.52
C TYR A 311 -13.91 12.89 -16.04
N GLU A 312 -15.09 13.18 -16.61
CA GLU A 312 -15.31 13.39 -18.04
C GLU A 312 -15.72 14.83 -18.33
N PRO A 313 -14.78 15.73 -18.62
CA PRO A 313 -15.07 17.15 -18.89
C PRO A 313 -16.11 17.38 -19.99
N SER A 314 -16.17 16.51 -20.99
CA SER A 314 -17.08 16.61 -22.14
C SER A 314 -18.55 16.63 -21.74
N GLN A 315 -18.93 15.96 -20.66
CA GLN A 315 -20.30 15.93 -20.14
C GLN A 315 -20.68 17.21 -19.38
N LEU A 316 -19.71 18.06 -19.05
CA LEU A 316 -19.89 19.30 -18.29
C LEU A 316 -19.43 20.53 -19.08
N GLY A 317 -19.60 20.52 -20.42
CA GLY A 317 -19.27 21.66 -21.29
C GLY A 317 -17.78 21.95 -21.37
N GLY A 318 -16.91 20.97 -21.10
CA GLY A 318 -15.45 21.12 -21.10
C GLY A 318 -14.89 21.70 -19.80
N LEU A 319 -15.66 21.74 -18.72
CA LEU A 319 -15.19 22.25 -17.42
C LEU A 319 -13.98 21.44 -16.94
N PRO A 320 -12.80 22.08 -16.67
CA PRO A 320 -11.64 21.38 -16.16
C PRO A 320 -11.87 20.77 -14.78
N VAL A 321 -11.29 19.60 -14.51
CA VAL A 321 -11.41 18.91 -13.22
C VAL A 321 -10.96 19.76 -12.04
N ASP A 322 -9.91 20.58 -12.20
CA ASP A 322 -9.43 21.48 -11.13
C ASP A 322 -10.52 22.49 -10.69
N ARG A 323 -11.31 23.01 -11.63
CA ARG A 323 -12.41 23.93 -11.33
C ARG A 323 -13.57 23.22 -10.64
N PHE A 324 -13.86 21.98 -11.06
CA PHE A 324 -14.89 21.16 -10.42
C PHE A 324 -14.50 20.83 -8.98
N VAL A 325 -13.25 20.42 -8.73
CA VAL A 325 -12.70 20.13 -7.41
C VAL A 325 -12.66 21.38 -6.52
N GLU A 326 -12.29 22.55 -7.06
CA GLU A 326 -12.33 23.83 -6.36
C GLU A 326 -13.75 24.13 -5.84
N ALA A 327 -14.74 23.94 -6.69
CA ALA A 327 -16.14 24.15 -6.32
C ALA A 327 -16.62 23.15 -5.26
N LEU A 328 -16.24 21.86 -5.38
CA LEU A 328 -16.53 20.85 -4.35
C LEU A 328 -15.90 21.21 -2.99
N LYS A 329 -14.67 21.69 -2.97
CA LYS A 329 -14.01 22.15 -1.74
C LYS A 329 -14.75 23.34 -1.11
N ALA A 330 -15.26 24.26 -1.91
CA ALA A 330 -16.10 25.36 -1.42
C ALA A 330 -17.43 24.86 -0.85
N GLU A 331 -17.99 23.77 -1.37
CA GLU A 331 -19.16 23.10 -0.82
C GLU A 331 -18.86 22.29 0.47
N GLY A 332 -17.62 22.31 0.96
CA GLY A 332 -17.18 21.64 2.20
C GLY A 332 -16.64 20.24 2.00
N ALA A 333 -16.47 19.77 0.75
CA ALA A 333 -15.97 18.43 0.47
C ALA A 333 -14.45 18.31 0.70
N GLN A 334 -14.03 17.24 1.37
CA GLN A 334 -12.63 16.84 1.51
C GLN A 334 -12.25 15.94 0.33
N VAL A 335 -12.06 16.52 -0.83
CA VAL A 335 -11.69 15.85 -2.07
C VAL A 335 -10.38 16.40 -2.61
N GLU A 336 -9.66 15.60 -3.37
CA GLU A 336 -8.49 16.01 -4.14
C GLU A 336 -8.67 15.58 -5.60
N GLY A 337 -7.93 16.19 -6.53
CA GLY A 337 -8.03 15.81 -7.95
C GLY A 337 -7.24 16.73 -8.86
N GLY A 338 -7.23 16.42 -10.15
CA GLY A 338 -6.57 17.21 -11.17
C GLY A 338 -5.06 17.36 -10.92
N THR A 339 -4.58 18.59 -11.10
CA THR A 339 -3.14 18.91 -10.94
C THR A 339 -2.62 18.79 -9.52
N SER A 340 -3.49 18.82 -8.50
CA SER A 340 -3.10 18.60 -7.10
C SER A 340 -2.62 17.15 -6.86
N MET A 341 -3.04 16.22 -7.70
CA MET A 341 -2.63 14.81 -7.69
C MET A 341 -1.20 14.55 -8.18
N ARG A 342 -0.46 15.59 -8.56
CA ARG A 342 0.95 15.42 -8.98
C ARG A 342 1.75 14.78 -7.88
N HIS A 343 2.00 13.49 -8.07
CA HIS A 343 2.96 12.77 -7.25
C HIS A 343 4.33 13.44 -7.38
N ARG A 344 5.17 13.28 -6.36
CA ARG A 344 6.55 13.78 -6.33
C ARG A 344 7.47 13.11 -7.36
N GLY A 345 6.92 12.66 -8.50
CA GLY A 345 7.56 11.76 -9.45
C GLY A 345 7.62 10.32 -8.92
N GLY A 346 7.83 9.35 -9.81
CA GLY A 346 8.09 7.97 -9.43
C GLY A 346 9.44 7.82 -8.70
N LEU A 347 9.70 6.64 -8.16
CA LEU A 347 10.99 6.35 -7.51
C LEU A 347 12.16 6.46 -8.48
N HIS A 348 11.97 6.12 -9.75
CA HIS A 348 12.99 6.12 -10.79
C HIS A 348 13.63 7.50 -11.06
N VAL A 349 12.99 8.60 -10.66
CA VAL A 349 13.54 9.96 -10.76
C VAL A 349 14.20 10.46 -9.47
N GLN A 350 14.18 9.67 -8.39
CA GLN A 350 14.78 10.09 -7.13
C GLN A 350 16.32 10.08 -7.20
N PRO A 351 16.99 11.03 -6.52
CA PRO A 351 18.45 11.19 -6.61
C PRO A 351 19.26 9.93 -6.27
N VAL A 352 18.77 9.08 -5.35
CA VAL A 352 19.46 7.82 -5.01
C VAL A 352 19.63 6.92 -6.24
N PHE A 353 18.68 6.95 -7.17
CA PHE A 353 18.71 6.16 -8.41
C PHE A 353 19.38 6.93 -9.55
N THR A 354 18.95 8.16 -9.84
CA THR A 354 19.46 8.94 -10.97
C THR A 354 20.95 9.31 -10.81
N GLU A 355 21.41 9.56 -9.58
CA GLU A 355 22.81 9.83 -9.25
C GLU A 355 23.56 8.58 -8.77
N ARG A 356 22.85 7.43 -8.67
CA ARG A 356 23.41 6.13 -8.25
C ARG A 356 24.15 6.18 -6.91
N LYS A 357 23.58 6.92 -5.96
CA LYS A 357 24.16 7.17 -4.63
C LYS A 357 23.84 6.03 -3.64
N HIS A 358 24.31 4.82 -3.93
CA HIS A 358 24.20 3.68 -3.02
C HIS A 358 25.31 2.67 -3.37
N TRP A 359 25.87 2.00 -2.36
CA TRP A 359 26.97 1.04 -2.52
C TRP A 359 26.67 -0.10 -3.51
N ALA A 360 25.39 -0.49 -3.65
CA ALA A 360 24.98 -1.51 -4.62
C ALA A 360 25.37 -1.13 -6.05
N PHE A 361 25.29 0.13 -6.43
CA PHE A 361 25.68 0.59 -7.76
C PHE A 361 27.19 0.54 -8.02
N GLU A 362 27.99 0.54 -6.95
CA GLU A 362 29.45 0.47 -7.03
C GLU A 362 29.96 -0.98 -7.02
N HIS A 363 29.11 -1.95 -6.69
CA HIS A 363 29.50 -3.34 -6.57
C HIS A 363 29.85 -3.94 -7.94
N PRO A 364 31.03 -4.59 -8.12
CA PRO A 364 31.47 -5.09 -9.45
C PRO A 364 30.51 -6.03 -10.15
N ALA A 365 29.80 -6.89 -9.39
CA ALA A 365 28.79 -7.80 -9.95
C ALA A 365 27.62 -7.08 -10.62
N ASN A 366 27.34 -5.83 -10.24
CA ASN A 366 26.27 -5.00 -10.78
C ASN A 366 26.70 -4.17 -12.00
N ALA A 367 27.95 -4.24 -12.42
CA ALA A 367 28.50 -3.34 -13.45
C ALA A 367 27.74 -3.40 -14.78
N GLU A 368 27.16 -4.54 -15.15
CA GLU A 368 26.35 -4.68 -16.35
C GLU A 368 24.95 -4.06 -16.15
N SER A 369 24.25 -4.38 -15.05
CA SER A 369 22.97 -3.78 -14.73
C SER A 369 23.06 -2.26 -14.61
N VAL A 370 24.12 -1.75 -13.98
CA VAL A 370 24.38 -0.31 -13.84
C VAL A 370 24.55 0.38 -15.21
N ARG A 371 25.08 -0.31 -16.21
CA ARG A 371 25.18 0.26 -17.57
C ARG A 371 23.86 0.23 -18.34
N ASN A 372 23.03 -0.79 -18.10
CA ASN A 372 21.87 -1.09 -18.92
C ASN A 372 20.55 -0.60 -18.33
N VAL A 373 20.47 -0.46 -17.00
CA VAL A 373 19.27 0.06 -16.32
C VAL A 373 19.34 1.58 -16.32
N GLU A 374 18.32 2.21 -16.89
CA GLU A 374 18.18 3.65 -16.94
C GLU A 374 17.19 4.14 -15.87
N TYR A 375 17.52 5.29 -15.28
CA TYR A 375 16.67 6.00 -14.32
C TYR A 375 16.53 7.45 -14.77
N GLY A 376 15.35 8.03 -14.57
CA GLY A 376 15.08 9.44 -14.92
C GLY A 376 13.73 9.63 -15.59
N GLU A 377 13.36 10.88 -15.82
CA GLU A 377 12.11 11.25 -16.51
C GLU A 377 12.06 10.72 -17.95
N GLY A 378 10.85 10.44 -18.44
CA GLY A 378 10.59 9.94 -19.78
C GLY A 378 10.74 8.43 -19.94
N GLN A 379 11.12 7.70 -18.88
CA GLN A 379 11.29 6.25 -18.92
C GLN A 379 9.96 5.48 -18.71
N LEU A 380 9.02 6.07 -17.99
CA LEU A 380 7.79 5.45 -17.53
C LEU A 380 6.60 6.39 -17.82
N PRO A 381 6.01 6.33 -19.02
CA PRO A 381 5.03 7.32 -19.47
C PRO A 381 3.85 7.55 -18.55
N VAL A 382 3.26 6.48 -17.97
CA VAL A 382 2.12 6.62 -17.05
C VAL A 382 2.57 7.14 -15.68
N THR A 383 3.70 6.67 -15.18
CA THR A 383 4.27 7.15 -13.91
C THR A 383 4.70 8.62 -13.99
N ASP A 384 5.29 9.04 -15.13
CA ASP A 384 5.78 10.39 -15.34
C ASP A 384 4.66 11.42 -15.56
N ASP A 385 3.58 11.03 -16.23
CA ASP A 385 2.40 11.87 -16.45
C ASP A 385 1.11 11.07 -16.22
N PRO A 386 0.76 10.77 -14.95
CA PRO A 386 -0.43 10.01 -14.62
C PRO A 386 -1.71 10.75 -15.02
N PRO A 387 -2.80 10.02 -15.34
CA PRO A 387 -4.09 10.62 -15.67
C PRO A 387 -4.55 11.61 -14.61
N LYS A 388 -4.95 12.82 -15.07
CA LYS A 388 -5.35 13.95 -14.21
C LYS A 388 -6.85 14.03 -14.02
N ASP A 389 -7.63 13.45 -14.93
CA ASP A 389 -9.09 13.46 -14.88
C ASP A 389 -9.61 12.45 -13.85
N ARG A 390 -9.34 12.76 -12.58
CA ARG A 390 -9.64 11.96 -11.42
C ARG A 390 -9.98 12.83 -10.22
N ILE A 391 -10.94 12.38 -9.40
CA ILE A 391 -11.35 13.02 -8.14
C ILE A 391 -11.23 11.96 -7.04
N ASP A 392 -10.33 12.14 -6.10
CA ASP A 392 -10.21 11.31 -4.92
C ASP A 392 -11.32 11.66 -3.93
N LEU A 393 -12.04 10.63 -3.48
CA LEU A 393 -13.13 10.75 -2.51
C LEU A 393 -12.57 10.93 -1.09
N PRO A 394 -13.40 11.36 -0.11
CA PRO A 394 -12.93 11.46 1.27
C PRO A 394 -12.57 10.11 1.84
N LEU A 395 -11.51 10.08 2.66
CA LEU A 395 -11.19 8.91 3.47
C LEU A 395 -11.94 9.01 4.80
N LEU A 396 -13.05 8.29 4.91
CA LEU A 396 -13.94 8.31 6.06
C LEU A 396 -13.99 6.93 6.72
N PRO A 397 -13.15 6.65 7.74
CA PRO A 397 -13.17 5.37 8.46
C PRO A 397 -14.49 5.06 9.19
N ARG A 398 -15.24 6.09 9.55
CA ARG A 398 -16.54 6.00 10.25
C ARG A 398 -17.59 6.95 9.63
N PRO A 399 -17.97 6.74 8.35
CA PRO A 399 -18.95 7.63 7.73
C PRO A 399 -20.32 7.46 8.38
N THR A 400 -21.06 8.57 8.52
CA THR A 400 -22.50 8.52 8.76
C THR A 400 -23.23 8.62 7.43
N GLN A 401 -24.43 8.03 7.35
CA GLN A 401 -25.25 8.11 6.14
C GLN A 401 -25.52 9.57 5.75
N GLU A 402 -25.86 10.41 6.73
CA GLU A 402 -26.14 11.83 6.51
C GLU A 402 -24.94 12.57 5.91
N LEU A 403 -23.72 12.27 6.36
CA LEU A 403 -22.50 12.87 5.77
C LEU A 403 -22.30 12.41 4.32
N LEU A 404 -22.48 11.12 4.04
CA LEU A 404 -22.35 10.60 2.67
C LEU A 404 -23.39 11.24 1.74
N ASP A 405 -24.64 11.42 2.20
CA ASP A 405 -25.70 12.08 1.43
C ASP A 405 -25.35 13.55 1.12
N GLN A 406 -24.74 14.27 2.07
CA GLN A 406 -24.26 15.64 1.83
C GLN A 406 -23.10 15.69 0.81
N TYR A 407 -22.23 14.68 0.75
CA TYR A 407 -21.24 14.57 -0.32
C TYR A 407 -21.91 14.41 -1.69
N ILE A 408 -22.91 13.54 -1.80
CA ILE A 408 -23.65 13.32 -3.04
C ILE A 408 -24.32 14.61 -3.50
N GLU A 409 -24.96 15.34 -2.58
CA GLU A 409 -25.59 16.62 -2.87
C GLU A 409 -24.58 17.68 -3.32
N ALA A 410 -23.39 17.74 -2.71
CA ALA A 410 -22.32 18.63 -3.14
C ALA A 410 -21.91 18.39 -4.60
N PHE A 411 -21.72 17.12 -4.99
CA PHE A 411 -21.37 16.76 -6.35
C PHE A 411 -22.50 17.11 -7.35
N ARG A 412 -23.76 16.79 -7.00
CA ARG A 412 -24.94 17.14 -7.83
C ARG A 412 -25.06 18.65 -8.02
N LYS A 413 -24.93 19.40 -6.94
CA LYS A 413 -25.00 20.86 -6.96
C LYS A 413 -23.92 21.48 -7.82
N VAL A 414 -22.68 21.00 -7.74
CA VAL A 414 -21.58 21.50 -8.58
C VAL A 414 -21.81 21.14 -10.05
N ALA A 415 -22.22 19.92 -10.35
CA ALA A 415 -22.46 19.48 -11.73
C ALA A 415 -23.59 20.29 -12.42
N VAL A 416 -24.71 20.54 -11.72
CA VAL A 416 -25.81 21.36 -12.24
C VAL A 416 -25.39 22.81 -12.50
N ASN A 417 -24.44 23.33 -11.74
CA ASN A 417 -23.90 24.69 -11.89
C ASN A 417 -22.65 24.77 -12.77
N ALA A 418 -22.25 23.69 -13.46
CA ALA A 418 -20.99 23.62 -14.23
C ALA A 418 -20.81 24.79 -15.21
N ALA A 419 -21.87 25.21 -15.89
CA ALA A 419 -21.84 26.36 -16.82
C ALA A 419 -21.45 27.70 -16.16
N SER A 420 -21.62 27.83 -14.85
CA SER A 420 -21.21 29.03 -14.10
C SER A 420 -19.76 29.02 -13.62
N LEU A 421 -19.07 27.87 -13.80
CA LEU A 421 -17.67 27.64 -13.43
C LEU A 421 -16.70 27.71 -14.63
N ALA A 422 -17.25 27.71 -15.85
CA ALA A 422 -16.51 27.75 -17.11
C ALA A 422 -15.82 29.10 -17.38
#